data_2eabc643bf4e288365239f5ed4aa4d3f
#
_entry.id   2eabc643bf4e288365239f5ed4aa4d3f
#
_cell.length_a   1.000
_cell.length_b   1.000
_cell.length_c   1.000
_cell.angle_alpha   90.00
_cell.angle_beta   90.00
_cell.angle_gamma   90.00
#
_symmetry.space_group_name_H-M   'P 1'
#
loop_
_entity.id
_entity.type
_entity.pdbx_description
1 polymer ?
#
loop_
_entity_poly.entity_id
_entity_poly.type
_entity_poly.pdbx_seq_one_letter_code
_entity_poly.pdbx_strand_id
1 'polypeptide(L)'
;MYLFRSFRKPKLEHHYKIIDETIELRKLMGWTGHGGITNGMLNPSGMVSHYRRFDSLSDIDNHLSSAQSNPKVGEKITQMNKMCERYANMIFEVIRPVDGISDLSEYKFMVQWWFKVKPGHLGNVVDILSDFKVEIGGVKPFIQMPLSTPDLGDITMGTPIKSLSVIRSFSESRKATSSMIDSLKEHIIGTK
;
A
#
# COMPACT_ATOMS: atom_id res chain seq x y z
N MET A 1 0.22 -7.53 12.72
CA MET A 1 1.07 -7.46 11.53
C MET A 1 1.06 -6.05 10.99
N TYR A 2 2.24 -5.52 10.63
CA TYR A 2 2.40 -4.13 10.22
C TYR A 2 3.13 -4.03 8.88
N LEU A 3 2.91 -2.92 8.17
CA LEU A 3 3.64 -2.57 6.97
C LEU A 3 4.31 -1.21 7.17
N PHE A 4 5.62 -1.15 6.98
CA PHE A 4 6.31 0.10 6.73
C PHE A 4 6.29 0.35 5.22
N ARG A 5 5.74 1.48 4.80
CA ARG A 5 5.56 1.80 3.39
C ARG A 5 6.12 3.20 3.09
N SER A 6 6.99 3.26 2.11
CA SER A 6 7.52 4.52 1.57
C SER A 6 6.82 4.85 0.27
N PHE A 7 6.45 6.09 0.11
CA PHE A 7 5.83 6.66 -1.09
C PHE A 7 6.77 7.74 -1.65
N ARG A 8 7.01 7.71 -2.95
CA ARG A 8 7.77 8.72 -3.66
C ARG A 8 7.06 9.10 -4.94
N LYS A 9 6.84 10.41 -5.14
CA LYS A 9 6.41 10.96 -6.43
C LYS A 9 7.66 11.43 -7.16
N PRO A 10 8.22 10.66 -8.09
CA PRO A 10 9.39 11.06 -8.85
C PRO A 10 9.09 12.27 -9.70
N LYS A 11 10.10 13.11 -9.94
CA LYS A 11 10.09 14.01 -11.08
C LYS A 11 10.03 13.18 -12.36
N LEU A 12 9.41 13.71 -13.41
CA LEU A 12 9.09 12.94 -14.61
C LEU A 12 10.32 12.21 -15.19
N GLU A 13 11.45 12.90 -15.28
CA GLU A 13 12.71 12.39 -15.80
C GLU A 13 13.39 11.33 -14.93
N HIS A 14 12.91 11.13 -13.70
CA HIS A 14 13.50 10.22 -12.71
C HIS A 14 12.63 9.01 -12.38
N HIS A 15 11.49 8.82 -13.06
CA HIS A 15 10.52 7.80 -12.67
C HIS A 15 11.11 6.38 -12.61
N TYR A 16 11.76 5.94 -13.68
CA TYR A 16 12.40 4.62 -13.72
C TYR A 16 13.61 4.54 -12.79
N LYS A 17 14.39 5.61 -12.76
CA LYS A 17 15.57 5.67 -11.88
C LYS A 17 15.20 5.47 -10.41
N ILE A 18 14.08 6.02 -9.93
CA ILE A 18 13.63 5.82 -8.54
C ILE A 18 13.31 4.35 -8.26
N ILE A 19 12.83 3.59 -9.24
CA ILE A 19 12.57 2.15 -9.07
C ILE A 19 13.89 1.41 -8.85
N ASP A 20 14.90 1.65 -9.72
CA ASP A 20 16.21 1.02 -9.61
C ASP A 20 16.90 1.41 -8.30
N GLU A 21 16.87 2.70 -7.94
CA GLU A 21 17.41 3.20 -6.67
C GLU A 21 16.71 2.59 -5.45
N THR A 22 15.40 2.29 -5.55
CA THR A 22 14.67 1.60 -4.49
C THR A 22 15.12 0.14 -4.35
N ILE A 23 15.40 -0.54 -5.46
CA ILE A 23 15.95 -1.91 -5.46
C ILE A 23 17.34 -1.91 -4.78
N GLU A 24 18.19 -0.95 -5.14
CA GLU A 24 19.53 -0.81 -4.54
C GLU A 24 19.45 -0.48 -3.04
N LEU A 25 18.54 0.42 -2.64
CA LEU A 25 18.30 0.72 -1.22
C LEU A 25 17.91 -0.54 -0.44
N ARG A 26 17.04 -1.38 -0.99
CA ARG A 26 16.63 -2.64 -0.36
C ARG A 26 17.81 -3.57 -0.15
N LYS A 27 18.67 -3.72 -1.15
CA LYS A 27 19.91 -4.52 -1.05
C LYS A 27 20.83 -3.97 0.05
N LEU A 28 21.03 -2.65 0.05
CA LEU A 28 21.87 -1.96 1.04
C LEU A 28 21.37 -2.14 2.48
N MET A 29 20.05 -2.25 2.66
CA MET A 29 19.40 -2.50 3.94
C MET A 29 19.28 -3.99 4.29
N GLY A 30 19.82 -4.89 3.47
CA GLY A 30 19.74 -6.33 3.70
C GLY A 30 18.31 -6.89 3.67
N TRP A 31 17.44 -6.31 2.87
CA TRP A 31 16.06 -6.77 2.79
C TRP A 31 15.95 -8.07 2.00
N THR A 32 15.77 -9.16 2.71
CA THR A 32 15.60 -10.51 2.14
C THR A 32 14.16 -11.03 2.28
N GLY A 33 13.28 -10.27 2.94
CA GLY A 33 11.92 -10.71 3.30
C GLY A 33 10.81 -10.21 2.36
N HIS A 34 9.58 -10.51 2.77
CA HIS A 34 8.38 -10.14 2.03
C HIS A 34 8.23 -8.61 1.90
N GLY A 35 8.28 -8.13 0.70
CA GLY A 35 8.07 -6.73 0.36
C GLY A 35 8.00 -6.54 -1.14
N GLY A 36 7.29 -5.53 -1.58
CA GLY A 36 7.07 -5.22 -2.99
C GLY A 36 7.40 -3.79 -3.35
N ILE A 37 7.61 -3.56 -4.63
CA ILE A 37 7.68 -2.23 -5.22
C ILE A 37 6.48 -2.12 -6.16
N THR A 38 5.67 -1.08 -5.97
CA THR A 38 4.59 -0.73 -6.90
C THR A 38 5.03 0.43 -7.77
N ASN A 39 5.03 0.21 -9.08
CA ASN A 39 5.24 1.27 -10.05
C ASN A 39 3.95 2.03 -10.27
N GLY A 40 3.98 3.34 -10.04
CA GLY A 40 2.83 4.22 -10.15
C GLY A 40 2.44 4.66 -11.56
N MET A 41 3.00 4.07 -12.63
CA MET A 41 2.68 4.50 -14.01
C MET A 41 1.18 4.40 -14.35
N LEU A 42 0.49 3.42 -13.79
CA LEU A 42 -0.96 3.25 -13.95
C LEU A 42 -1.78 3.94 -12.84
N ASN A 43 -1.10 4.64 -11.93
CA ASN A 43 -1.74 5.35 -10.84
C ASN A 43 -1.78 6.85 -11.16
N PRO A 44 -2.94 7.51 -11.11
CA PRO A 44 -3.06 8.95 -11.32
C PRO A 44 -2.14 9.80 -10.43
N SER A 45 -1.73 9.29 -9.27
CA SER A 45 -0.77 9.97 -8.40
C SER A 45 0.68 9.94 -8.92
N GLY A 46 1.02 9.01 -9.83
CA GLY A 46 2.38 8.79 -10.34
C GLY A 46 3.37 8.33 -9.26
N MET A 47 2.88 7.85 -8.12
CA MET A 47 3.74 7.48 -6.99
C MET A 47 4.34 6.09 -7.16
N VAL A 48 5.64 5.98 -6.92
CA VAL A 48 6.33 4.71 -6.66
C VAL A 48 6.24 4.45 -5.17
N SER A 49 5.78 3.28 -4.77
CA SER A 49 5.81 2.88 -3.38
C SER A 49 6.54 1.56 -3.19
N HIS A 50 7.22 1.44 -2.07
CA HIS A 50 7.73 0.15 -1.63
C HIS A 50 7.30 -0.11 -0.20
N TYR A 51 7.13 -1.38 0.14
CA TYR A 51 6.69 -1.78 1.47
C TYR A 51 7.48 -2.96 1.99
N ARG A 52 7.58 -3.03 3.31
CA ARG A 52 8.11 -4.16 4.06
C ARG A 52 7.12 -4.54 5.16
N ARG A 53 6.94 -5.85 5.33
CA ARG A 53 6.13 -6.43 6.39
C ARG A 53 6.95 -6.62 7.65
N PHE A 54 6.31 -6.38 8.81
CA PHE A 54 6.83 -6.59 10.14
C PHE A 54 5.76 -7.25 11.03
N ASP A 55 6.19 -8.04 11.97
CA ASP A 55 5.26 -8.71 12.88
C ASP A 55 4.95 -7.83 14.10
N SER A 56 5.85 -6.91 14.48
CA SER A 56 5.66 -5.97 15.57
C SER A 56 6.11 -4.54 15.22
N LEU A 57 5.67 -3.56 16.00
CA LEU A 57 6.17 -2.18 15.92
C LEU A 57 7.62 -2.09 16.37
N SER A 58 8.04 -2.90 17.34
CA SER A 58 9.44 -2.97 17.78
C SER A 58 10.38 -3.40 16.65
N ASP A 59 9.93 -4.28 15.74
CA ASP A 59 10.75 -4.65 14.59
C ASP A 59 10.89 -3.49 13.62
N ILE A 60 9.87 -2.62 13.50
CA ILE A 60 9.97 -1.37 12.73
C ILE A 60 10.97 -0.42 13.37
N ASP A 61 10.90 -0.23 14.70
CA ASP A 61 11.84 0.64 15.42
C ASP A 61 13.28 0.17 15.26
N ASN A 62 13.55 -1.12 15.41
CA ASN A 62 14.86 -1.72 15.19
C ASN A 62 15.34 -1.51 13.74
N HIS A 63 14.43 -1.68 12.77
CA HIS A 63 14.71 -1.47 11.37
C HIS A 63 15.09 -0.01 11.07
N LEU A 64 14.33 0.94 11.58
CA LEU A 64 14.59 2.37 11.39
C LEU A 64 15.88 2.81 12.07
N SER A 65 16.15 2.32 13.28
CA SER A 65 17.39 2.60 14.01
C SER A 65 18.61 2.04 13.26
N SER A 66 18.52 0.83 12.73
CA SER A 66 19.57 0.24 11.90
C SER A 66 19.82 1.04 10.61
N ALA A 67 18.74 1.53 9.97
CA ALA A 67 18.84 2.36 8.77
C ALA A 67 19.51 3.71 9.08
N GLN A 68 19.15 4.33 10.21
CA GLN A 68 19.74 5.62 10.66
C GLN A 68 21.21 5.51 11.01
N SER A 69 21.62 4.38 11.58
CA SER A 69 23.04 4.14 11.95
C SER A 69 23.94 3.83 10.75
N ASN A 70 23.40 3.62 9.56
CA ASN A 70 24.15 3.34 8.34
C ASN A 70 24.26 4.60 7.44
N PRO A 71 25.42 5.28 7.39
CA PRO A 71 25.58 6.51 6.59
C PRO A 71 25.23 6.31 5.11
N LYS A 72 25.59 5.16 4.53
CA LYS A 72 25.30 4.86 3.12
C LYS A 72 23.81 4.79 2.83
N VAL A 73 23.01 4.30 3.79
CA VAL A 73 21.53 4.30 3.68
C VAL A 73 21.01 5.72 3.71
N GLY A 74 21.50 6.55 4.64
CA GLY A 74 21.10 7.97 4.74
C GLY A 74 21.43 8.76 3.48
N GLU A 75 22.64 8.60 2.93
CA GLU A 75 23.06 9.21 1.68
C GLU A 75 22.16 8.78 0.50
N LYS A 76 21.89 7.46 0.39
CA LYS A 76 21.02 6.91 -0.66
C LYS A 76 19.61 7.48 -0.59
N ILE A 77 19.01 7.50 0.60
CA ILE A 77 17.67 8.08 0.81
C ILE A 77 17.67 9.56 0.42
N THR A 78 18.70 10.31 0.83
CA THR A 78 18.81 11.75 0.51
C THR A 78 18.90 11.97 -1.00
N GLN A 79 19.70 11.17 -1.71
CA GLN A 79 19.80 11.24 -3.17
C GLN A 79 18.46 10.94 -3.85
N MET A 80 17.78 9.88 -3.40
CA MET A 80 16.46 9.51 -3.92
C MET A 80 15.42 10.62 -3.70
N ASN A 81 15.41 11.24 -2.52
CA ASN A 81 14.45 12.31 -2.20
C ASN A 81 14.66 13.55 -3.06
N LYS A 82 15.89 13.89 -3.47
CA LYS A 82 16.20 14.99 -4.41
C LYS A 82 15.62 14.75 -5.81
N MET A 83 15.42 13.49 -6.20
CA MET A 83 14.80 13.10 -7.46
C MET A 83 13.28 13.10 -7.44
N CYS A 84 12.67 13.44 -6.29
CA CYS A 84 11.24 13.39 -6.10
C CYS A 84 10.65 14.79 -5.89
N GLU A 85 9.39 14.97 -6.32
CA GLU A 85 8.57 16.14 -5.97
C GLU A 85 8.05 16.03 -4.53
N ARG A 86 7.70 14.79 -4.12
CA ARG A 86 7.14 14.48 -2.81
C ARG A 86 7.59 13.10 -2.36
N TYR A 87 7.76 12.96 -1.06
CA TYR A 87 8.00 11.65 -0.43
C TYR A 87 7.32 11.59 0.94
N ALA A 88 6.94 10.40 1.35
CA ALA A 88 6.38 10.13 2.67
C ALA A 88 6.68 8.70 3.08
N ASN A 89 6.78 8.47 4.38
CA ASN A 89 6.83 7.15 4.98
C ASN A 89 5.61 7.00 5.88
N MET A 90 5.01 5.82 5.86
CA MET A 90 3.81 5.53 6.64
C MET A 90 3.90 4.13 7.24
N ILE A 91 3.37 3.97 8.43
CA ILE A 91 3.17 2.68 9.08
C ILE A 91 1.68 2.34 8.96
N PHE A 92 1.40 1.13 8.53
CA PHE A 92 0.04 0.59 8.44
C PHE A 92 -0.11 -0.60 9.37
N GLU A 93 -1.24 -0.67 10.04
CA GLU A 93 -1.73 -1.89 10.63
C GLU A 93 -2.52 -2.68 9.58
N VAL A 94 -2.26 -3.97 9.48
CA VAL A 94 -3.00 -4.87 8.58
C VAL A 94 -4.14 -5.48 9.36
N ILE A 95 -5.35 -5.01 9.07
CA ILE A 95 -6.61 -5.48 9.66
C ILE A 95 -6.96 -6.85 9.10
N ARG A 96 -6.87 -7.00 7.78
CA ARG A 96 -7.05 -8.26 7.07
C ARG A 96 -5.92 -8.44 6.06
N PRO A 97 -5.14 -9.53 6.15
CA PRO A 97 -4.13 -9.83 5.15
C PRO A 97 -4.76 -10.27 3.83
N VAL A 98 -3.94 -10.30 2.78
CA VAL A 98 -4.30 -10.97 1.52
C VAL A 98 -4.51 -12.45 1.81
N ASP A 99 -5.57 -13.02 1.26
CA ASP A 99 -5.88 -14.44 1.34
C ASP A 99 -6.11 -15.04 -0.05
N GLY A 100 -5.84 -16.35 -0.21
CA GLY A 100 -5.94 -17.02 -1.51
C GLY A 100 -4.71 -16.91 -2.40
N ILE A 101 -3.55 -16.44 -1.87
CA ILE A 101 -2.30 -16.33 -2.62
C ILE A 101 -1.26 -17.31 -2.07
N SER A 102 -0.81 -18.23 -2.93
CA SER A 102 0.31 -19.13 -2.63
C SER A 102 1.67 -18.54 -3.03
N ASP A 103 1.73 -17.80 -4.13
CA ASP A 103 2.94 -17.15 -4.62
C ASP A 103 2.64 -15.74 -5.17
N LEU A 104 3.20 -14.73 -4.52
CA LEU A 104 3.06 -13.33 -4.93
C LEU A 104 3.79 -12.99 -6.24
N SER A 105 4.77 -13.79 -6.67
CA SER A 105 5.55 -13.53 -7.88
C SER A 105 4.70 -13.59 -9.17
N GLU A 106 3.59 -14.31 -9.13
CA GLU A 106 2.64 -14.39 -10.24
C GLU A 106 1.78 -13.13 -10.42
N TYR A 107 1.73 -12.27 -9.40
CA TYR A 107 0.87 -11.09 -9.39
C TYR A 107 1.65 -9.85 -9.83
N LYS A 108 1.26 -9.32 -11.00
CA LYS A 108 1.97 -8.20 -11.64
C LYS A 108 1.39 -6.83 -11.32
N PHE A 109 0.15 -6.81 -10.87
CA PHE A 109 -0.58 -5.56 -10.62
C PHE A 109 -1.22 -5.56 -9.24
N MET A 110 -1.49 -4.37 -8.73
CA MET A 110 -2.22 -4.14 -7.49
C MET A 110 -3.37 -3.19 -7.78
N VAL A 111 -4.59 -3.62 -7.50
CA VAL A 111 -5.75 -2.71 -7.44
C VAL A 111 -5.93 -2.30 -6.01
N GLN A 112 -6.07 -1.00 -5.77
CA GLN A 112 -6.17 -0.47 -4.42
C GLN A 112 -7.20 0.68 -4.37
N TRP A 113 -8.04 0.65 -3.35
CA TRP A 113 -8.99 1.70 -3.03
C TRP A 113 -8.57 2.37 -1.73
N TRP A 114 -8.66 3.69 -1.70
CA TRP A 114 -8.44 4.51 -0.53
C TRP A 114 -9.76 5.14 -0.13
N PHE A 115 -10.16 4.94 1.12
CA PHE A 115 -11.39 5.48 1.69
C PHE A 115 -11.01 6.54 2.71
N LYS A 116 -11.42 7.78 2.48
CA LYS A 116 -11.27 8.84 3.46
C LYS A 116 -12.45 8.79 4.41
N VAL A 117 -12.20 8.37 5.64
CA VAL A 117 -13.21 8.13 6.66
C VAL A 117 -13.59 9.43 7.37
N LYS A 118 -14.86 9.62 7.69
CA LYS A 118 -15.32 10.73 8.54
C LYS A 118 -14.81 10.55 9.97
N PRO A 119 -14.50 11.64 10.69
CA PRO A 119 -14.13 11.56 12.10
C PRO A 119 -15.15 10.76 12.91
N GLY A 120 -14.68 9.84 13.73
CA GLY A 120 -15.52 8.97 14.58
C GLY A 120 -16.14 7.75 13.89
N HIS A 121 -16.01 7.60 12.56
CA HIS A 121 -16.61 6.49 11.81
C HIS A 121 -15.66 5.34 11.47
N LEU A 122 -14.44 5.37 11.99
CA LEU A 122 -13.38 4.41 11.64
C LEU A 122 -13.80 2.96 11.88
N GLY A 123 -14.39 2.67 13.07
CA GLY A 123 -14.86 1.34 13.41
C GLY A 123 -15.92 0.82 12.43
N ASN A 124 -16.91 1.64 12.10
CA ASN A 124 -17.96 1.27 11.14
C ASN A 124 -17.39 0.90 9.77
N VAL A 125 -16.40 1.68 9.29
CA VAL A 125 -15.77 1.41 7.98
C VAL A 125 -14.96 0.12 8.04
N VAL A 126 -14.21 -0.12 9.14
CA VAL A 126 -13.47 -1.38 9.35
C VAL A 126 -14.44 -2.58 9.32
N ASP A 127 -15.56 -2.50 10.02
CA ASP A 127 -16.55 -3.59 10.08
C ASP A 127 -17.14 -3.86 8.70
N ILE A 128 -17.61 -2.82 7.97
CA ILE A 128 -18.17 -2.95 6.63
C ILE A 128 -17.16 -3.59 5.66
N LEU A 129 -15.90 -3.12 5.68
CA LEU A 129 -14.86 -3.66 4.81
C LEU A 129 -14.45 -5.09 5.21
N SER A 130 -14.48 -5.41 6.51
CA SER A 130 -14.16 -6.75 7.01
C SER A 130 -15.22 -7.77 6.62
N ASP A 131 -16.48 -7.36 6.56
CA ASP A 131 -17.59 -8.19 6.11
C ASP A 131 -17.64 -8.36 4.58
N PHE A 132 -16.85 -7.58 3.84
CA PHE A 132 -16.80 -7.70 2.39
C PHE A 132 -16.13 -9.01 1.98
N LYS A 133 -16.94 -9.95 1.45
CA LYS A 133 -16.53 -11.32 1.14
C LYS A 133 -16.22 -11.57 -0.34
N VAL A 134 -16.31 -10.52 -1.16
CA VAL A 134 -16.07 -10.68 -2.60
C VAL A 134 -14.59 -10.91 -2.87
N GLU A 135 -14.30 -11.96 -3.61
CA GLU A 135 -12.99 -12.25 -4.15
C GLU A 135 -12.80 -11.57 -5.51
N ILE A 136 -11.61 -11.11 -5.77
CA ILE A 136 -11.22 -10.48 -7.02
C ILE A 136 -10.15 -11.35 -7.67
N GLY A 137 -10.52 -12.05 -8.74
CA GLY A 137 -9.62 -13.00 -9.38
C GLY A 137 -9.22 -14.16 -8.45
N GLY A 138 -10.13 -14.61 -7.58
CA GLY A 138 -9.88 -15.68 -6.61
C GLY A 138 -9.07 -15.22 -5.38
N VAL A 139 -8.90 -13.91 -5.19
CA VAL A 139 -8.12 -13.34 -4.09
C VAL A 139 -9.01 -12.50 -3.20
N LYS A 140 -8.99 -12.75 -1.91
CA LYS A 140 -9.67 -11.93 -0.92
C LYS A 140 -8.86 -10.65 -0.65
N PRO A 141 -9.45 -9.46 -0.82
CA PRO A 141 -8.73 -8.20 -0.65
C PRO A 141 -8.16 -8.04 0.76
N PHE A 142 -6.96 -7.45 0.86
CA PHE A 142 -6.44 -7.00 2.14
C PHE A 142 -7.13 -5.71 2.59
N ILE A 143 -7.09 -5.46 3.90
CA ILE A 143 -7.52 -4.20 4.51
C ILE A 143 -6.38 -3.73 5.41
N GLN A 144 -6.01 -2.46 5.29
CA GLN A 144 -4.98 -1.85 6.11
C GLN A 144 -5.34 -0.41 6.47
N MET A 145 -4.90 0.01 7.64
CA MET A 145 -5.16 1.31 8.22
C MET A 145 -3.82 1.99 8.55
N PRO A 146 -3.59 3.24 8.13
CA PRO A 146 -2.38 3.96 8.51
C PRO A 146 -2.41 4.32 10.00
N LEU A 147 -1.28 4.09 10.67
CA LEU A 147 -1.07 4.45 12.08
C LEU A 147 -0.31 5.77 12.26
N SER A 148 0.41 6.22 11.24
CA SER A 148 1.37 7.33 11.35
C SER A 148 1.09 8.47 10.38
N THR A 149 -0.18 8.83 10.22
CA THR A 149 -0.56 10.00 9.42
C THR A 149 -1.37 11.00 10.23
N PRO A 150 -1.30 12.31 9.90
CA PRO A 150 -2.19 13.30 10.50
C PRO A 150 -3.67 13.00 10.22
N ASP A 151 -3.95 12.37 9.08
CA ASP A 151 -5.27 11.91 8.67
C ASP A 151 -5.45 10.43 9.08
N LEU A 152 -5.67 10.17 10.37
CA LEU A 152 -5.94 8.83 10.92
C LEU A 152 -7.22 8.17 10.35
N GLY A 153 -7.89 8.83 9.43
CA GLY A 153 -9.14 8.38 8.83
C GLY A 153 -9.00 7.69 7.48
N ASP A 154 -7.80 7.43 6.97
CA ASP A 154 -7.68 6.76 5.67
C ASP A 154 -7.57 5.24 5.85
N ILE A 155 -8.49 4.48 5.25
CA ILE A 155 -8.41 3.02 5.15
C ILE A 155 -8.13 2.65 3.71
N THR A 156 -7.31 1.62 3.51
CA THR A 156 -7.08 1.06 2.19
C THR A 156 -7.55 -0.38 2.13
N MET A 157 -8.22 -0.71 1.05
CA MET A 157 -8.54 -2.07 0.64
C MET A 157 -7.89 -2.33 -0.72
N GLY A 158 -7.35 -3.52 -0.93
CA GLY A 158 -6.75 -3.82 -2.22
C GLY A 158 -6.51 -5.29 -2.45
N THR A 159 -6.22 -5.63 -3.70
CA THR A 159 -5.94 -6.98 -4.12
C THR A 159 -4.85 -6.99 -5.18
N PRO A 160 -3.87 -7.88 -5.07
CA PRO A 160 -2.98 -8.17 -6.17
C PRO A 160 -3.74 -8.97 -7.24
N ILE A 161 -3.45 -8.68 -8.51
CA ILE A 161 -4.04 -9.36 -9.66
C ILE A 161 -2.96 -9.78 -10.66
N LYS A 162 -3.17 -10.94 -11.30
CA LYS A 162 -2.22 -11.50 -12.26
C LYS A 162 -2.28 -10.78 -13.61
N SER A 163 -3.44 -10.27 -13.99
CA SER A 163 -3.70 -9.62 -15.27
C SER A 163 -4.72 -8.51 -15.14
N LEU A 164 -4.59 -7.46 -15.95
CA LEU A 164 -5.58 -6.38 -16.03
C LEU A 164 -6.94 -6.84 -16.55
N SER A 165 -7.02 -7.98 -17.25
CA SER A 165 -8.30 -8.56 -17.68
C SER A 165 -9.22 -8.92 -16.51
N VAL A 166 -8.66 -9.20 -15.33
CA VAL A 166 -9.43 -9.44 -14.08
C VAL A 166 -10.26 -8.21 -13.69
N ILE A 167 -9.82 -7.00 -14.04
CA ILE A 167 -10.60 -5.77 -13.77
C ILE A 167 -11.94 -5.79 -14.52
N ARG A 168 -11.99 -6.43 -15.69
CA ARG A 168 -13.24 -6.56 -16.46
C ARG A 168 -14.23 -7.50 -15.76
N SER A 169 -13.77 -8.63 -15.24
CA SER A 169 -14.61 -9.54 -14.46
C SER A 169 -15.06 -8.91 -13.12
N PHE A 170 -14.27 -7.97 -12.58
CA PHE A 170 -14.67 -7.17 -11.43
C PHE A 170 -15.88 -6.26 -11.73
N SER A 171 -16.05 -5.82 -12.98
CA SER A 171 -17.24 -5.06 -13.39
C SER A 171 -18.53 -5.87 -13.30
N GLU A 172 -18.44 -7.19 -13.38
CA GLU A 172 -19.57 -8.12 -13.21
C GLU A 172 -19.94 -8.29 -11.72
N SER A 173 -18.99 -8.07 -10.82
CA SER A 173 -19.19 -8.00 -9.36
C SER A 173 -19.74 -6.64 -8.90
N ARG A 174 -20.12 -5.74 -9.82
CA ARG A 174 -20.57 -4.37 -9.50
C ARG A 174 -21.69 -4.32 -8.47
N LYS A 175 -22.62 -5.28 -8.47
CA LYS A 175 -23.71 -5.31 -7.47
C LYS A 175 -23.18 -5.42 -6.04
N ALA A 176 -22.26 -6.35 -5.78
CA ALA A 176 -21.69 -6.52 -4.45
C ALA A 176 -20.82 -5.31 -4.04
N THR A 177 -20.06 -4.77 -5.00
CA THR A 177 -19.25 -3.57 -4.77
C THR A 177 -20.13 -2.33 -4.57
N SER A 178 -21.23 -2.19 -5.31
CA SER A 178 -22.20 -1.11 -5.11
C SER A 178 -22.81 -1.17 -3.73
N SER A 179 -23.23 -2.34 -3.27
CA SER A 179 -23.80 -2.51 -1.93
C SER A 179 -22.80 -2.10 -0.84
N MET A 180 -21.54 -2.49 -0.96
CA MET A 180 -20.50 -2.05 -0.05
C MET A 180 -20.29 -0.53 -0.08
N ILE A 181 -20.21 0.07 -1.28
CA ILE A 181 -20.05 1.52 -1.43
C ILE A 181 -21.25 2.25 -0.85
N ASP A 182 -22.48 1.74 -1.07
CA ASP A 182 -23.70 2.33 -0.51
C ASP A 182 -23.66 2.28 1.03
N SER A 183 -23.24 1.16 1.62
CA SER A 183 -23.05 1.06 3.08
C SER A 183 -21.96 2.01 3.60
N LEU A 184 -20.96 2.33 2.80
CA LEU A 184 -19.87 3.23 3.20
C LEU A 184 -20.23 4.72 3.08
N LYS A 185 -21.21 5.10 2.27
CA LYS A 185 -21.52 6.53 1.95
C LYS A 185 -21.73 7.40 3.17
N GLU A 186 -22.36 6.87 4.21
CA GLU A 186 -22.59 7.62 5.45
C GLU A 186 -21.32 7.79 6.29
N HIS A 187 -20.31 6.98 6.08
CA HIS A 187 -19.11 6.87 6.92
C HIS A 187 -17.86 7.45 6.27
N ILE A 188 -17.86 7.70 4.96
CA ILE A 188 -16.70 8.22 4.22
C ILE A 188 -16.96 9.61 3.67
N ILE A 189 -15.85 10.38 3.47
CA ILE A 189 -15.86 11.68 2.78
C ILE A 189 -15.70 11.47 1.27
N GLY A 190 -14.96 10.42 0.86
CA GLY A 190 -14.70 10.10 -0.53
C GLY A 190 -13.82 8.87 -0.70
N THR A 191 -13.66 8.47 -1.97
CA THR A 191 -12.77 7.36 -2.40
C THR A 191 -11.78 7.86 -3.43
N LYS A 192 -10.59 7.26 -3.46
CA LYS A 192 -9.57 7.44 -4.52
C LYS A 192 -9.19 6.11 -5.11
#